data_18d0cd4ebceb52907793941b779a806c
#
_entry.id   18d0cd4ebceb52907793941b779a806c
#
_cell.length_a   1.000
_cell.length_b   1.000
_cell.length_c   1.000
_cell.angle_alpha   90.00
_cell.angle_beta   90.00
_cell.angle_gamma   90.00
#
_symmetry.space_group_name_H-M   'P 1'
#
loop_
_entity.id
_entity.type
_entity.pdbx_description
1 polymer ?
#
loop_
_entity_poly.entity_id
_entity_poly.type
_entity_poly.pdbx_seq_one_letter_code
_entity_poly.pdbx_strand_id
1 'polypeptide(L)'
;MKKTLMILSAVALLAACSGKPAFDPATVADATAEQVTRVEPLSWWTGMKMPLQLLVQGENISEYDVAIEGGAGVSVEKINKADSPNYLFVDVKIAANAQPGTYYIVFSKDGQSFKYPYEIASRREGSAERTSFTTADMIYLIMPDRFANGDPSNDSVEGMPDKADRSKPFGRHGGDIQGIIDHLDYISELGATAIWCTPLIEDNLEKTTYHGYACTDYYHIDGRFGDNDLFKTYVEKAHEKDLKIIMDIVPNHAGSGHWWMADVPFKDWYHVFDTYTGSNIVFSTNMDPNASKKDLYIQESGWFDTSMVDMNLDNPFMLKYFQQWAIWWIEW
;
A
#
# COMPACT_ATOMS: atom_id res chain seq x y z
N MET A 1 -22.35 -2.50 -86.28
CA MET A 1 -21.98 -3.15 -85.02
C MET A 1 -21.13 -2.21 -84.22
N LYS A 2 -21.72 -1.50 -83.24
CA LYS A 2 -21.02 -0.56 -82.32
C LYS A 2 -20.78 -1.30 -80.98
N LYS A 3 -19.53 -1.47 -80.61
CA LYS A 3 -19.14 -2.02 -79.32
C LYS A 3 -19.06 -0.86 -78.30
N THR A 4 -19.95 -0.87 -77.35
CA THR A 4 -19.94 0.07 -76.21
C THR A 4 -18.99 -0.48 -75.14
N LEU A 5 -17.96 0.30 -74.82
CA LEU A 5 -16.99 0.00 -73.78
C LEU A 5 -17.52 0.56 -72.48
N MET A 6 -17.86 -0.31 -71.54
CA MET A 6 -18.24 0.08 -70.16
C MET A 6 -16.98 0.25 -69.32
N ILE A 7 -16.70 1.48 -68.89
CA ILE A 7 -15.63 1.77 -67.92
C ILE A 7 -16.25 1.66 -66.55
N LEU A 8 -15.84 0.61 -65.77
CA LEU A 8 -16.15 0.49 -64.37
C LEU A 8 -15.16 1.35 -63.57
N SER A 9 -15.63 2.47 -63.03
CA SER A 9 -14.86 3.25 -62.07
C SER A 9 -14.98 2.62 -60.70
N ALA A 10 -13.91 1.99 -60.24
CA ALA A 10 -13.78 1.54 -58.84
C ALA A 10 -13.47 2.75 -57.94
N VAL A 11 -14.45 3.20 -57.20
CA VAL A 11 -14.23 4.18 -56.12
C VAL A 11 -13.69 3.41 -54.91
N ALA A 12 -12.39 3.52 -54.67
CA ALA A 12 -11.78 3.02 -53.45
C ALA A 12 -12.17 3.98 -52.31
N LEU A 13 -13.09 3.53 -51.42
CA LEU A 13 -13.30 4.16 -50.13
C LEU A 13 -12.08 3.92 -49.25
N LEU A 14 -11.19 4.89 -49.12
CA LEU A 14 -10.22 4.97 -48.05
C LEU A 14 -10.97 5.27 -46.75
N ALA A 15 -11.29 4.24 -45.97
CA ALA A 15 -11.68 4.43 -44.60
C ALA A 15 -10.43 4.91 -43.82
N ALA A 16 -10.36 6.22 -43.60
CA ALA A 16 -9.40 6.81 -42.69
C ALA A 16 -9.77 6.31 -41.27
N CYS A 17 -9.07 5.29 -40.79
CA CYS A 17 -9.01 5.00 -39.35
C CYS A 17 -8.32 6.21 -38.72
N SER A 18 -9.09 7.17 -38.24
CA SER A 18 -8.61 8.21 -37.32
C SER A 18 -8.39 7.56 -35.97
N GLY A 19 -7.35 6.76 -35.84
CA GLY A 19 -6.84 6.34 -34.54
C GLY A 19 -6.42 7.59 -33.78
N LYS A 20 -6.86 7.72 -32.52
CA LYS A 20 -6.31 8.72 -31.59
C LYS A 20 -4.77 8.63 -31.70
N PRO A 21 -4.05 9.75 -31.85
CA PRO A 21 -2.58 9.68 -31.86
C PRO A 21 -2.11 8.98 -30.56
N ALA A 22 -1.05 8.18 -30.68
CA ALA A 22 -0.46 7.53 -29.54
C ALA A 22 -0.06 8.60 -28.51
N PHE A 23 -0.31 8.33 -27.23
CA PHE A 23 0.09 9.22 -26.14
C PHE A 23 1.62 9.36 -26.15
N ASP A 24 2.09 10.59 -26.20
CA ASP A 24 3.51 10.93 -26.07
C ASP A 24 3.73 11.55 -24.68
N PRO A 25 4.35 10.82 -23.75
CA PRO A 25 4.57 11.33 -22.39
C PRO A 25 5.47 12.58 -22.35
N ALA A 26 6.29 12.83 -23.37
CA ALA A 26 7.13 14.01 -23.43
C ALA A 26 6.34 15.30 -23.64
N THR A 27 5.08 15.20 -24.10
CA THR A 27 4.21 16.37 -24.36
C THR A 27 3.39 16.83 -23.17
N VAL A 28 3.40 16.05 -22.06
CA VAL A 28 2.64 16.36 -20.83
C VAL A 28 3.61 16.53 -19.68
N ALA A 29 3.48 17.61 -18.92
CA ALA A 29 4.32 17.89 -17.76
C ALA A 29 4.14 16.81 -16.66
N ASP A 30 5.19 16.53 -15.92
CA ASP A 30 5.10 15.71 -14.73
C ASP A 30 4.37 16.46 -13.60
N ALA A 31 3.64 15.71 -12.77
CA ALA A 31 3.00 16.26 -11.58
C ALA A 31 4.04 16.82 -10.59
N THR A 32 3.73 17.97 -10.00
CA THR A 32 4.49 18.46 -8.83
C THR A 32 4.09 17.67 -7.59
N ALA A 33 4.92 17.70 -6.54
CA ALA A 33 4.60 17.06 -5.26
C ALA A 33 3.34 17.63 -4.58
N GLU A 34 2.94 18.86 -4.90
CA GLU A 34 1.70 19.48 -4.41
C GLU A 34 0.48 18.97 -5.18
N GLN A 35 0.62 18.83 -6.52
CA GLN A 35 -0.46 18.33 -7.38
C GLN A 35 -0.79 16.87 -7.12
N VAL A 36 0.23 16.02 -6.90
CA VAL A 36 0.06 14.62 -6.52
C VAL A 36 1.05 14.30 -5.41
N THR A 37 0.57 14.25 -4.19
CA THR A 37 1.36 13.93 -3.00
C THR A 37 1.59 12.44 -2.86
N ARG A 38 0.54 11.64 -3.14
CA ARG A 38 0.56 10.18 -3.01
C ARG A 38 -0.30 9.49 -4.05
N VAL A 39 0.15 8.33 -4.49
CA VAL A 39 -0.64 7.33 -5.22
C VAL A 39 -0.40 5.98 -4.57
N GLU A 40 -1.42 5.34 -4.05
CA GLU A 40 -1.33 4.05 -3.37
C GLU A 40 -2.38 3.05 -3.89
N PRO A 41 -2.03 1.77 -4.09
CA PRO A 41 -0.70 1.14 -3.94
C PRO A 41 0.38 1.81 -4.79
N LEU A 42 1.65 1.70 -4.38
CA LEU A 42 2.79 2.33 -5.09
C LEU A 42 3.02 1.76 -6.51
N SER A 43 2.59 0.54 -6.73
CA SER A 43 2.67 -0.20 -8.00
C SER A 43 1.63 -1.32 -8.00
N TRP A 44 1.43 -1.98 -9.15
CA TRP A 44 0.58 -3.16 -9.24
C TRP A 44 1.11 -4.17 -10.26
N TRP A 45 0.41 -5.27 -10.48
CA TRP A 45 0.84 -6.35 -11.38
C TRP A 45 -0.24 -6.71 -12.40
N THR A 46 0.20 -7.14 -13.57
CA THR A 46 -0.66 -7.82 -14.54
C THR A 46 -1.11 -9.18 -14.00
N GLY A 47 -2.27 -9.67 -14.43
CA GLY A 47 -2.75 -11.00 -14.06
C GLY A 47 -3.31 -11.13 -12.63
N MET A 48 -3.43 -10.03 -11.89
CA MET A 48 -4.08 -10.03 -10.57
C MET A 48 -5.58 -10.24 -10.71
N LYS A 49 -6.14 -11.07 -9.80
CA LYS A 49 -7.59 -11.29 -9.74
C LYS A 49 -8.32 -10.15 -9.03
N MET A 50 -7.64 -9.50 -8.09
CA MET A 50 -8.20 -8.36 -7.37
C MET A 50 -8.18 -7.11 -8.26
N PRO A 51 -9.33 -6.43 -8.44
CA PRO A 51 -9.38 -5.17 -9.17
C PRO A 51 -8.60 -4.08 -8.44
N LEU A 52 -7.80 -3.33 -9.18
CA LEU A 52 -7.01 -2.22 -8.65
C LEU A 52 -7.90 -0.99 -8.39
N GLN A 53 -7.74 -0.37 -7.22
CA GLN A 53 -8.27 0.94 -6.90
C GLN A 53 -7.13 1.80 -6.37
N LEU A 54 -6.81 2.87 -7.05
CA LEU A 54 -5.80 3.81 -6.60
C LEU A 54 -6.42 4.82 -5.63
N LEU A 55 -5.82 4.98 -4.46
CA LEU A 55 -5.98 6.17 -3.65
C LEU A 55 -5.01 7.20 -4.22
N VAL A 56 -5.52 8.36 -4.64
CA VAL A 56 -4.73 9.49 -5.11
C VAL A 56 -4.97 10.66 -4.16
N GLN A 57 -3.89 11.22 -3.62
CA GLN A 57 -3.92 12.43 -2.79
C GLN A 57 -3.15 13.55 -3.49
N GLY A 58 -3.71 14.74 -3.46
CA GLY A 58 -3.09 15.97 -3.95
C GLY A 58 -4.02 17.16 -3.74
N GLU A 59 -3.51 18.37 -3.84
CA GLU A 59 -4.30 19.58 -3.60
C GLU A 59 -5.45 19.70 -4.61
N ASN A 60 -6.71 19.68 -4.12
CA ASN A 60 -7.93 19.77 -4.92
C ASN A 60 -7.97 18.77 -6.10
N ILE A 61 -7.34 17.59 -5.95
CA ILE A 61 -7.22 16.59 -7.02
C ILE A 61 -8.59 16.11 -7.54
N SER A 62 -9.64 16.19 -6.70
CA SER A 62 -11.02 15.80 -7.09
C SER A 62 -11.65 16.68 -8.17
N GLU A 63 -11.02 17.80 -8.51
CA GLU A 63 -11.48 18.70 -9.57
C GLU A 63 -10.98 18.29 -10.97
N TYR A 64 -10.06 17.32 -11.06
CA TYR A 64 -9.47 16.87 -12.31
C TYR A 64 -10.19 15.65 -12.87
N ASP A 65 -10.27 15.62 -14.19
CA ASP A 65 -10.57 14.40 -14.95
C ASP A 65 -9.32 13.51 -14.97
N VAL A 66 -9.52 12.18 -14.90
CA VAL A 66 -8.41 11.22 -14.83
C VAL A 66 -8.49 10.24 -15.99
N ALA A 67 -7.37 10.03 -16.66
CA ALA A 67 -7.17 8.98 -17.66
C ALA A 67 -5.91 8.18 -17.36
N ILE A 68 -5.81 6.95 -17.90
CA ILE A 68 -4.56 6.18 -17.90
C ILE A 68 -4.11 6.01 -19.33
N GLU A 69 -2.88 6.41 -19.59
CA GLU A 69 -2.23 6.39 -20.88
C GLU A 69 -0.90 5.59 -20.80
N GLY A 70 -0.28 5.28 -21.93
CA GLY A 70 1.02 4.60 -22.00
C GLY A 70 0.96 3.15 -22.48
N GLY A 71 -0.24 2.59 -22.71
CA GLY A 71 -0.36 1.24 -23.26
C GLY A 71 -1.81 0.76 -23.40
N ALA A 72 -1.98 -0.31 -24.16
CA ALA A 72 -3.28 -0.95 -24.31
C ALA A 72 -3.61 -1.83 -23.10
N GLY A 73 -4.89 -1.94 -22.78
CA GLY A 73 -5.38 -2.89 -21.77
C GLY A 73 -5.43 -2.34 -20.35
N VAL A 74 -4.99 -1.11 -20.10
CA VAL A 74 -5.17 -0.45 -18.81
C VAL A 74 -6.00 0.82 -19.00
N SER A 75 -7.03 1.01 -18.18
CA SER A 75 -7.93 2.15 -18.31
C SER A 75 -8.62 2.46 -16.98
N VAL A 76 -9.03 3.71 -16.82
CA VAL A 76 -9.94 4.10 -15.74
C VAL A 76 -11.30 3.45 -15.98
N GLU A 77 -11.81 2.73 -14.96
CA GLU A 77 -13.16 2.17 -14.97
C GLU A 77 -14.15 3.10 -14.28
N LYS A 78 -13.75 3.68 -13.16
CA LYS A 78 -14.58 4.60 -12.37
C LYS A 78 -13.72 5.54 -11.54
N ILE A 79 -14.19 6.78 -11.42
CA ILE A 79 -13.63 7.77 -10.50
C ILE A 79 -14.63 7.96 -9.37
N ASN A 80 -14.16 7.74 -8.13
CA ASN A 80 -14.94 7.95 -6.92
C ASN A 80 -14.34 9.15 -6.18
N LYS A 81 -15.15 10.18 -5.98
CA LYS A 81 -14.77 11.36 -5.19
C LYS A 81 -14.95 11.06 -3.70
N ALA A 82 -14.01 11.53 -2.90
CA ALA A 82 -14.11 11.48 -1.45
C ALA A 82 -14.86 12.70 -0.88
N ASP A 83 -15.05 12.75 0.43
CA ASP A 83 -15.59 13.94 1.11
C ASP A 83 -14.59 15.09 1.08
N SER A 84 -13.29 14.79 1.24
CA SER A 84 -12.23 15.75 1.05
C SER A 84 -11.95 15.97 -0.43
N PRO A 85 -11.82 17.23 -0.91
CA PRO A 85 -11.45 17.51 -2.29
C PRO A 85 -10.03 17.08 -2.66
N ASN A 86 -9.22 16.75 -1.69
CA ASN A 86 -7.82 16.36 -1.86
C ASN A 86 -7.64 14.87 -2.16
N TYR A 87 -8.73 14.12 -2.34
CA TYR A 87 -8.66 12.69 -2.61
C TYR A 87 -9.53 12.27 -3.79
N LEU A 88 -9.00 11.29 -4.54
CA LEU A 88 -9.74 10.47 -5.50
C LEU A 88 -9.47 9.00 -5.25
N PHE A 89 -10.50 8.17 -5.43
CA PHE A 89 -10.36 6.73 -5.55
C PHE A 89 -10.66 6.32 -6.98
N VAL A 90 -9.63 5.86 -7.70
CA VAL A 90 -9.71 5.54 -9.12
C VAL A 90 -9.73 4.03 -9.31
N ASP A 91 -10.87 3.48 -9.70
CA ASP A 91 -10.97 2.08 -10.09
C ASP A 91 -10.33 1.88 -11.46
N VAL A 92 -9.36 0.97 -11.53
CA VAL A 92 -8.54 0.72 -12.72
C VAL A 92 -8.82 -0.69 -13.23
N LYS A 93 -9.15 -0.76 -14.52
CA LYS A 93 -9.27 -2.03 -15.23
C LYS A 93 -7.94 -2.39 -15.87
N ILE A 94 -7.41 -3.56 -15.50
CA ILE A 94 -6.24 -4.18 -16.13
C ILE A 94 -6.74 -5.40 -16.88
N ALA A 95 -6.73 -5.35 -18.20
CA ALA A 95 -7.17 -6.45 -19.05
C ALA A 95 -6.12 -7.56 -19.11
N ALA A 96 -6.55 -8.79 -19.46
CA ALA A 96 -5.66 -9.93 -19.54
C ALA A 96 -4.50 -9.78 -20.56
N ASN A 97 -4.65 -8.89 -21.53
CA ASN A 97 -3.64 -8.58 -22.54
C ASN A 97 -2.79 -7.33 -22.20
N ALA A 98 -2.99 -6.72 -21.03
CA ALA A 98 -2.16 -5.62 -20.59
C ALA A 98 -0.70 -6.06 -20.47
N GLN A 99 0.21 -5.23 -20.94
CA GLN A 99 1.64 -5.51 -20.87
C GLN A 99 2.24 -4.82 -19.64
N PRO A 100 3.22 -5.43 -18.98
CA PRO A 100 3.97 -4.75 -17.93
C PRO A 100 4.69 -3.51 -18.48
N GLY A 101 4.80 -2.48 -17.66
CA GLY A 101 5.50 -1.25 -18.02
C GLY A 101 5.01 -0.05 -17.22
N THR A 102 5.58 1.10 -17.54
CA THR A 102 5.16 2.37 -16.96
C THR A 102 3.93 2.90 -17.70
N TYR A 103 2.86 3.06 -16.97
CA TYR A 103 1.66 3.79 -17.40
C TYR A 103 1.66 5.18 -16.79
N TYR A 104 0.85 6.08 -17.34
CA TYR A 104 0.76 7.44 -16.84
C TYR A 104 -0.68 7.74 -16.43
N ILE A 105 -0.86 8.11 -15.17
CA ILE A 105 -2.10 8.67 -14.69
C ILE A 105 -2.10 10.13 -15.12
N VAL A 106 -2.98 10.50 -16.04
CA VAL A 106 -3.07 11.85 -16.62
C VAL A 106 -4.25 12.56 -15.97
N PHE A 107 -3.96 13.67 -15.35
CA PHE A 107 -4.94 14.56 -14.74
C PHE A 107 -5.16 15.76 -15.64
N SER A 108 -6.43 16.11 -15.91
CA SER A 108 -6.76 17.19 -16.83
C SER A 108 -7.86 18.09 -16.26
N LYS A 109 -7.66 19.41 -16.34
CA LYS A 109 -8.63 20.42 -15.93
C LYS A 109 -8.41 21.69 -16.75
N ASP A 110 -9.48 22.31 -17.27
CA ASP A 110 -9.48 23.60 -17.96
C ASP A 110 -8.42 23.72 -19.09
N GLY A 111 -8.18 22.61 -19.83
CA GLY A 111 -7.22 22.56 -20.92
C GLY A 111 -5.76 22.41 -20.50
N GLN A 112 -5.48 22.34 -19.21
CA GLN A 112 -4.17 21.99 -18.66
C GLN A 112 -4.14 20.52 -18.25
N SER A 113 -2.98 19.90 -18.32
CA SER A 113 -2.81 18.52 -17.87
C SER A 113 -1.41 18.29 -17.31
N PHE A 114 -1.31 17.36 -16.38
CA PHE A 114 -0.08 16.81 -15.86
C PHE A 114 -0.21 15.29 -15.71
N LYS A 115 0.92 14.60 -15.59
CA LYS A 115 0.95 13.14 -15.48
C LYS A 115 1.74 12.68 -14.27
N TYR A 116 1.36 11.50 -13.76
CA TYR A 116 2.09 10.78 -12.72
C TYR A 116 2.46 9.39 -13.26
N PRO A 117 3.73 8.98 -13.24
CA PRO A 117 4.14 7.65 -13.69
C PRO A 117 3.68 6.59 -12.68
N TYR A 118 3.12 5.51 -13.19
CA TYR A 118 2.64 4.40 -12.38
C TYR A 118 3.10 3.07 -12.98
N GLU A 119 3.75 2.23 -12.19
CA GLU A 119 4.27 0.95 -12.65
C GLU A 119 3.23 -0.15 -12.53
N ILE A 120 3.06 -0.92 -13.62
CA ILE A 120 2.36 -2.20 -13.63
C ILE A 120 3.39 -3.26 -14.02
N ALA A 121 3.84 -4.04 -13.05
CA ALA A 121 4.88 -5.04 -13.22
C ALA A 121 4.33 -6.38 -13.73
N SER A 122 5.21 -7.25 -14.18
CA SER A 122 4.88 -8.67 -14.33
C SER A 122 4.75 -9.33 -12.96
N ARG A 123 3.68 -10.09 -12.76
CA ARG A 123 3.58 -10.96 -11.60
C ARG A 123 4.64 -12.07 -11.68
N ARG A 124 5.30 -12.38 -10.55
CA ARG A 124 6.28 -13.48 -10.51
C ARG A 124 5.61 -14.81 -10.87
N GLU A 125 6.32 -15.66 -11.60
CA GLU A 125 5.88 -17.03 -11.85
C GLU A 125 5.74 -17.78 -10.53
N GLY A 126 4.67 -18.57 -10.38
CA GLY A 126 4.39 -19.33 -9.17
C GLY A 126 3.87 -18.51 -7.98
N SER A 127 3.69 -17.21 -8.15
CA SER A 127 3.26 -16.35 -7.05
C SER A 127 1.84 -16.66 -6.53
N ALA A 128 0.97 -17.23 -7.40
CA ALA A 128 -0.37 -17.67 -7.02
C ALA A 128 -0.38 -19.00 -6.25
N GLU A 129 0.69 -19.76 -6.34
CA GLU A 129 0.88 -21.10 -5.76
C GLU A 129 1.72 -21.09 -4.48
N ARG A 130 2.02 -19.89 -3.91
CA ARG A 130 2.78 -19.78 -2.67
C ARG A 130 2.15 -20.60 -1.56
N THR A 131 2.99 -21.34 -0.84
CA THR A 131 2.58 -22.05 0.37
C THR A 131 2.84 -21.19 1.59
N SER A 132 1.86 -21.09 2.47
CA SER A 132 1.98 -20.40 3.75
C SER A 132 2.70 -21.31 4.78
N PHE A 133 2.81 -20.85 6.02
CA PHE A 133 3.23 -21.67 7.15
C PHE A 133 2.14 -22.66 7.54
N THR A 134 2.54 -23.74 8.19
CA THR A 134 1.70 -24.86 8.63
C THR A 134 1.99 -25.19 10.08
N THR A 135 1.28 -26.17 10.64
CA THR A 135 1.56 -26.72 11.98
C THR A 135 2.92 -27.43 12.11
N ALA A 136 3.61 -27.67 11.01
CA ALA A 136 4.96 -28.23 11.01
C ALA A 136 6.04 -27.15 11.12
N ASP A 137 5.68 -25.88 11.00
CA ASP A 137 6.62 -24.77 11.07
C ASP A 137 6.94 -24.37 12.52
N MET A 138 8.21 -24.09 12.77
CA MET A 138 8.68 -23.42 13.98
C MET A 138 8.87 -21.94 13.70
N ILE A 139 8.00 -21.10 14.28
CA ILE A 139 8.02 -19.65 14.08
C ILE A 139 8.88 -19.01 15.16
N TYR A 140 9.87 -18.23 14.75
CA TYR A 140 10.71 -17.42 15.64
C TYR A 140 10.26 -15.98 15.61
N LEU A 141 9.69 -15.49 16.72
CA LEU A 141 9.25 -14.09 16.85
C LEU A 141 10.45 -13.19 17.16
N ILE A 142 10.64 -12.15 16.38
CA ILE A 142 11.68 -11.13 16.56
C ILE A 142 11.04 -9.76 16.77
N MET A 143 11.52 -9.03 17.76
CA MET A 143 11.36 -7.58 17.84
C MET A 143 12.65 -6.96 17.25
N PRO A 144 12.61 -6.42 16.01
CA PRO A 144 13.81 -6.02 15.28
C PRO A 144 14.68 -5.03 16.06
N ASP A 145 14.08 -4.00 16.62
CA ASP A 145 14.77 -2.99 17.43
C ASP A 145 15.61 -3.57 18.59
N ARG A 146 15.24 -4.77 19.08
CA ARG A 146 15.87 -5.42 20.23
C ARG A 146 16.77 -6.61 19.87
N PHE A 147 16.83 -6.96 18.58
CA PHE A 147 17.55 -8.16 18.15
C PHE A 147 19.03 -7.85 17.86
N ALA A 148 19.33 -7.21 16.79
CA ALA A 148 20.70 -6.89 16.39
C ALA A 148 20.72 -5.60 15.55
N ASN A 149 21.72 -4.76 15.79
CA ASN A 149 22.00 -3.56 15.00
C ASN A 149 23.04 -3.91 13.91
N GLY A 150 22.62 -3.94 12.66
CA GLY A 150 23.48 -4.21 11.51
C GLY A 150 23.96 -2.95 10.82
N ASP A 151 23.17 -1.87 10.92
CA ASP A 151 23.51 -0.57 10.33
C ASP A 151 23.30 0.58 11.35
N PRO A 152 24.33 0.94 12.12
CA PRO A 152 24.23 2.05 13.07
C PRO A 152 23.92 3.41 12.44
N SER A 153 24.00 3.57 11.13
CA SER A 153 23.69 4.83 10.46
C SER A 153 22.20 5.15 10.42
N ASN A 154 21.34 4.13 10.57
CA ASN A 154 19.89 4.26 10.59
C ASN A 154 19.28 4.36 12.02
N ASP A 155 20.09 4.28 13.08
CA ASP A 155 19.65 4.38 14.48
C ASP A 155 18.79 5.63 14.74
N SER A 156 19.04 6.71 13.96
CA SER A 156 18.33 7.99 14.08
C SER A 156 18.21 8.64 12.72
N VAL A 157 16.99 8.71 12.21
CA VAL A 157 16.67 9.26 10.88
C VAL A 157 16.15 10.70 11.02
N GLU A 158 16.52 11.58 10.08
CA GLU A 158 15.97 12.93 10.01
C GLU A 158 14.46 12.87 9.75
N GLY A 159 13.70 13.73 10.44
CA GLY A 159 12.22 13.73 10.36
C GLY A 159 11.55 12.69 11.26
N MET A 160 12.30 11.77 11.90
CA MET A 160 11.78 10.82 12.87
C MET A 160 12.18 11.24 14.29
N PRO A 161 11.22 11.63 15.16
CA PRO A 161 11.53 12.22 16.47
C PRO A 161 12.05 11.21 17.48
N ASP A 162 11.56 9.96 17.48
CA ASP A 162 11.98 8.92 18.43
C ASP A 162 13.33 8.33 18.00
N LYS A 163 14.39 8.82 18.60
CA LYS A 163 15.78 8.44 18.31
C LYS A 163 16.26 7.32 19.22
N ALA A 164 17.33 6.61 18.79
CA ALA A 164 17.91 5.56 19.59
C ALA A 164 18.43 6.05 20.94
N ASP A 165 17.97 5.41 22.02
CA ASP A 165 18.40 5.64 23.41
C ASP A 165 18.33 4.34 24.21
N ARG A 166 19.41 3.57 24.19
CA ARG A 166 19.51 2.28 24.88
C ARG A 166 19.46 2.39 26.41
N SER A 167 19.56 3.60 26.97
CA SER A 167 19.43 3.81 28.41
C SER A 167 17.98 3.74 28.89
N LYS A 168 17.02 3.85 27.97
CA LYS A 168 15.58 3.84 28.24
C LYS A 168 14.96 2.48 27.88
N PRO A 169 14.26 1.80 28.80
CA PRO A 169 13.59 0.53 28.51
C PRO A 169 12.58 0.59 27.35
N PHE A 170 11.90 1.73 27.19
CA PHE A 170 10.92 1.98 26.14
C PHE A 170 11.45 2.89 25.00
N GLY A 171 12.75 3.20 25.00
CA GLY A 171 13.42 3.85 23.87
C GLY A 171 13.80 2.86 22.79
N ARG A 172 14.13 3.36 21.61
CA ARG A 172 14.68 2.53 20.53
C ARG A 172 16.11 2.13 20.87
N HIS A 173 16.48 0.90 20.49
CA HIS A 173 17.79 0.33 20.73
C HIS A 173 18.64 0.17 19.46
N GLY A 174 18.04 0.42 18.29
CA GLY A 174 18.75 0.47 17.01
C GLY A 174 18.95 -0.89 16.33
N GLY A 175 18.24 -1.93 16.74
CA GLY A 175 18.19 -3.16 15.95
C GLY A 175 17.38 -2.96 14.67
N ASP A 176 17.76 -3.62 13.57
CA ASP A 176 17.28 -3.35 12.22
C ASP A 176 17.21 -4.61 11.34
N ILE A 177 16.75 -4.45 10.10
CA ILE A 177 16.65 -5.53 9.11
C ILE A 177 18.04 -6.06 8.74
N GLN A 178 19.06 -5.20 8.64
CA GLN A 178 20.41 -5.65 8.33
C GLN A 178 20.95 -6.56 9.44
N GLY A 179 20.68 -6.22 10.70
CA GLY A 179 21.05 -7.07 11.83
C GLY A 179 20.37 -8.43 11.82
N ILE A 180 19.12 -8.51 11.34
CA ILE A 180 18.44 -9.81 11.15
C ILE A 180 19.10 -10.59 10.02
N ILE A 181 19.40 -9.94 8.89
CA ILE A 181 20.09 -10.56 7.74
C ILE A 181 21.41 -11.18 8.17
N ASP A 182 22.20 -10.46 8.96
CA ASP A 182 23.52 -10.90 9.43
C ASP A 182 23.46 -12.12 10.37
N HIS A 183 22.27 -12.41 10.91
CA HIS A 183 22.04 -13.52 11.85
C HIS A 183 21.10 -14.60 11.32
N LEU A 184 20.82 -14.64 10.00
CA LEU A 184 19.96 -15.70 9.43
C LEU A 184 20.51 -17.11 9.62
N ASP A 185 21.83 -17.28 9.61
CA ASP A 185 22.47 -18.58 9.91
C ASP A 185 22.16 -19.03 11.33
N TYR A 186 22.33 -18.15 12.31
CA TYR A 186 21.97 -18.43 13.70
C TYR A 186 20.50 -18.82 13.85
N ILE A 187 19.58 -18.10 13.19
CA ILE A 187 18.15 -18.40 13.26
C ILE A 187 17.83 -19.76 12.63
N SER A 188 18.44 -20.08 11.50
CA SER A 188 18.30 -21.37 10.84
C SER A 188 18.87 -22.53 11.70
N GLU A 189 20.04 -22.33 12.33
CA GLU A 189 20.67 -23.31 13.23
C GLU A 189 19.86 -23.57 14.49
N LEU A 190 19.02 -22.63 14.95
CA LEU A 190 18.05 -22.86 16.02
C LEU A 190 16.93 -23.84 15.62
N GLY A 191 16.80 -24.16 14.32
CA GLY A 191 15.74 -25.00 13.78
C GLY A 191 14.45 -24.24 13.47
N ALA A 192 14.47 -22.89 13.43
CA ALA A 192 13.35 -22.11 12.97
C ALA A 192 13.09 -22.37 11.46
N THR A 193 11.83 -22.37 11.06
CA THR A 193 11.42 -22.51 9.66
C THR A 193 10.65 -21.29 9.16
N ALA A 194 10.32 -20.37 10.08
CA ALA A 194 9.69 -19.11 9.74
C ALA A 194 10.14 -18.02 10.74
N ILE A 195 10.27 -16.80 10.26
CA ILE A 195 10.54 -15.61 11.06
C ILE A 195 9.30 -14.72 11.04
N TRP A 196 8.87 -14.28 12.21
CA TRP A 196 7.84 -13.28 12.40
C TRP A 196 8.44 -12.07 13.12
N CYS A 197 8.60 -10.96 12.42
CA CYS A 197 8.99 -9.70 13.04
C CYS A 197 7.74 -8.97 13.55
N THR A 198 7.86 -8.25 14.71
CA THR A 198 6.90 -7.19 15.01
C THR A 198 6.88 -6.19 13.85
N PRO A 199 5.83 -5.36 13.69
CA PRO A 199 5.68 -4.57 12.46
C PRO A 199 6.94 -3.81 12.07
N LEU A 200 7.35 -3.98 10.82
CA LEU A 200 8.50 -3.30 10.21
C LEU A 200 8.08 -2.01 9.48
N ILE A 201 6.78 -1.82 9.31
CA ILE A 201 6.19 -0.66 8.64
C ILE A 201 6.39 0.59 9.48
N GLU A 202 6.49 1.74 8.85
CA GLU A 202 6.79 3.02 9.49
C GLU A 202 5.88 3.30 10.69
N ASP A 203 6.50 3.62 11.82
CA ASP A 203 5.89 4.12 13.05
C ASP A 203 6.58 5.42 13.46
N ASN A 204 6.11 6.55 12.96
CA ASN A 204 6.74 7.86 13.14
C ASN A 204 6.07 8.69 14.25
N LEU A 205 5.79 8.05 15.40
CA LEU A 205 5.34 8.76 16.59
C LEU A 205 6.53 9.39 17.35
N GLU A 206 6.23 10.26 18.31
CA GLU A 206 7.25 10.97 19.08
C GLU A 206 8.05 10.07 20.03
N LYS A 207 7.51 8.91 20.39
CA LYS A 207 8.11 8.00 21.37
C LYS A 207 7.51 6.59 21.27
N THR A 208 8.24 5.62 21.82
CA THR A 208 7.79 4.24 22.00
C THR A 208 7.57 3.51 20.67
N THR A 209 8.24 3.95 19.61
CA THR A 209 8.06 3.41 18.24
C THR A 209 8.82 2.10 17.99
N TYR A 210 9.59 1.63 18.97
CA TYR A 210 10.42 0.43 18.86
C TYR A 210 9.63 -0.85 18.54
N HIS A 211 8.34 -0.87 18.85
CA HIS A 211 7.47 -2.03 18.64
C HIS A 211 6.79 -2.05 17.27
N GLY A 212 6.66 -0.89 16.58
CA GLY A 212 6.12 -0.76 15.23
C GLY A 212 4.58 -0.84 15.11
N TYR A 213 3.82 -0.93 16.22
CA TYR A 213 2.37 -1.15 16.16
C TYR A 213 1.54 0.11 15.89
N ALA A 214 2.11 1.31 15.94
CA ALA A 214 1.41 2.55 15.64
C ALA A 214 1.76 3.07 14.24
N CYS A 215 1.34 2.34 13.21
CA CYS A 215 1.69 2.57 11.81
C CYS A 215 1.30 3.98 11.34
N THR A 216 2.25 4.67 10.70
CA THR A 216 2.08 6.02 10.14
C THR A 216 2.19 6.08 8.62
N ASP A 217 2.70 5.03 7.98
CA ASP A 217 2.71 4.86 6.52
C ASP A 217 2.69 3.37 6.17
N TYR A 218 1.66 2.92 5.44
CA TYR A 218 1.43 1.49 5.19
C TYR A 218 2.28 0.90 4.05
N TYR A 219 2.88 1.73 3.20
CA TYR A 219 3.64 1.26 2.03
C TYR A 219 5.15 1.44 2.17
N HIS A 220 5.63 1.89 3.34
CA HIS A 220 7.04 2.09 3.59
C HIS A 220 7.51 1.36 4.85
N ILE A 221 8.67 0.76 4.76
CA ILE A 221 9.41 0.24 5.92
C ILE A 221 9.90 1.44 6.74
N ASP A 222 9.87 1.31 8.07
CA ASP A 222 10.42 2.32 8.99
C ASP A 222 11.90 2.58 8.68
N GLY A 223 12.24 3.85 8.40
CA GLY A 223 13.59 4.23 8.03
C GLY A 223 14.68 3.83 9.03
N ARG A 224 14.30 3.57 10.28
CA ARG A 224 15.19 3.07 11.34
C ARG A 224 15.34 1.56 11.34
N PHE A 225 14.59 0.85 10.50
CA PHE A 225 14.78 -0.58 10.22
C PHE A 225 15.43 -0.81 8.85
N GLY A 226 15.37 0.18 7.95
CA GLY A 226 15.85 0.11 6.58
C GLY A 226 14.86 0.73 5.59
N ASP A 227 14.73 0.14 4.43
CA ASP A 227 13.81 0.54 3.38
C ASP A 227 13.13 -0.66 2.72
N ASN A 228 12.25 -0.40 1.75
CA ASN A 228 11.53 -1.46 1.04
C ASN A 228 12.48 -2.40 0.27
N ASP A 229 13.55 -1.90 -0.32
CA ASP A 229 14.51 -2.71 -1.07
C ASP A 229 15.34 -3.61 -0.14
N LEU A 230 15.71 -3.12 1.03
CA LEU A 230 16.36 -3.93 2.05
C LEU A 230 15.42 -5.02 2.60
N PHE A 231 14.12 -4.69 2.78
CA PHE A 231 13.13 -5.70 3.16
C PHE A 231 13.01 -6.81 2.11
N LYS A 232 12.99 -6.47 0.83
CA LYS A 232 13.00 -7.44 -0.26
C LYS A 232 14.26 -8.33 -0.23
N THR A 233 15.41 -7.70 -0.04
CA THR A 233 16.69 -8.42 0.14
C THR A 233 16.65 -9.37 1.33
N TYR A 234 16.06 -8.96 2.44
CA TYR A 234 15.87 -9.80 3.63
C TYR A 234 15.01 -11.03 3.32
N VAL A 235 13.88 -10.85 2.63
CA VAL A 235 13.00 -11.95 2.22
C VAL A 235 13.75 -12.93 1.31
N GLU A 236 14.48 -12.44 0.31
CA GLU A 236 15.25 -13.26 -0.61
C GLU A 236 16.32 -14.09 0.13
N LYS A 237 17.09 -13.45 1.01
CA LYS A 237 18.15 -14.15 1.80
C LYS A 237 17.59 -15.14 2.80
N ALA A 238 16.43 -14.86 3.39
CA ALA A 238 15.74 -15.79 4.26
C ALA A 238 15.27 -17.04 3.49
N HIS A 239 14.69 -16.83 2.31
CA HIS A 239 14.26 -17.93 1.43
C HIS A 239 15.44 -18.80 0.94
N GLU A 240 16.63 -18.24 0.72
CA GLU A 240 17.85 -19.02 0.41
C GLU A 240 18.24 -20.00 1.54
N LYS A 241 17.70 -19.78 2.75
CA LYS A 241 17.92 -20.64 3.94
C LYS A 241 16.66 -21.42 4.33
N ASP A 242 15.71 -21.57 3.43
CA ASP A 242 14.41 -22.22 3.65
C ASP A 242 13.61 -21.60 4.84
N LEU A 243 13.87 -20.33 5.18
CA LEU A 243 13.14 -19.58 6.18
C LEU A 243 11.99 -18.80 5.54
N LYS A 244 10.76 -19.05 5.95
CA LYS A 244 9.59 -18.27 5.57
C LYS A 244 9.56 -16.95 6.33
N ILE A 245 9.05 -15.89 5.69
CA ILE A 245 8.86 -14.59 6.34
C ILE A 245 7.38 -14.33 6.56
N ILE A 246 7.04 -13.95 7.77
CA ILE A 246 5.70 -13.53 8.19
C ILE A 246 5.79 -12.04 8.49
N MET A 247 5.06 -11.23 7.70
CA MET A 247 4.94 -9.81 7.95
C MET A 247 3.76 -9.56 8.88
N ASP A 248 4.04 -8.93 10.01
CA ASP A 248 3.00 -8.48 10.94
C ASP A 248 2.23 -7.32 10.33
N ILE A 249 0.92 -7.42 10.30
CA ILE A 249 0.03 -6.38 9.74
C ILE A 249 -1.00 -5.94 10.78
N VAL A 250 -1.24 -4.64 10.87
CA VAL A 250 -2.15 -4.04 11.86
C VAL A 250 -3.28 -3.30 11.14
N PRO A 251 -4.37 -3.98 10.75
CA PRO A 251 -5.50 -3.34 10.08
C PRO A 251 -6.54 -2.74 11.06
N ASN A 252 -6.31 -2.85 12.37
CA ASN A 252 -7.25 -2.39 13.39
C ASN A 252 -7.19 -0.87 13.60
N HIS A 253 -6.00 -0.30 13.63
CA HIS A 253 -5.78 1.10 13.96
C HIS A 253 -4.60 1.70 13.19
N ALA A 254 -4.58 3.02 13.07
CA ALA A 254 -3.43 3.79 12.61
C ALA A 254 -2.80 4.56 13.76
N GLY A 255 -1.51 4.83 13.67
CA GLY A 255 -0.83 5.76 14.58
C GLY A 255 -1.37 7.19 14.41
N SER A 256 -1.47 7.94 15.51
CA SER A 256 -1.94 9.34 15.48
C SER A 256 -1.02 10.29 14.69
N GLY A 257 0.16 9.83 14.29
CA GLY A 257 1.06 10.52 13.37
C GLY A 257 0.83 10.17 11.90
N HIS A 258 -0.14 9.28 11.58
CA HIS A 258 -0.42 8.92 10.20
C HIS A 258 -0.85 10.15 9.39
N TRP A 259 -0.37 10.27 8.15
CA TRP A 259 -0.65 11.42 7.29
C TRP A 259 -2.16 11.66 7.05
N TRP A 260 -3.01 10.64 7.15
CA TRP A 260 -4.47 10.79 7.11
C TRP A 260 -5.02 11.66 8.25
N MET A 261 -4.30 11.80 9.37
CA MET A 261 -4.79 12.62 10.49
C MET A 261 -4.84 14.13 10.16
N ALA A 262 -4.06 14.58 9.16
CA ALA A 262 -4.10 15.95 8.70
C ALA A 262 -5.32 16.25 7.82
N ASP A 263 -5.75 15.27 7.04
CA ASP A 263 -6.91 15.34 6.16
C ASP A 263 -7.38 13.92 5.84
N VAL A 264 -8.61 13.57 6.20
CA VAL A 264 -9.18 12.25 5.95
C VAL A 264 -9.96 12.21 4.64
N PRO A 265 -9.91 11.10 3.87
CA PRO A 265 -10.69 10.98 2.65
C PRO A 265 -12.20 11.10 2.90
N PHE A 266 -12.71 10.39 3.90
CA PHE A 266 -14.12 10.34 4.28
C PHE A 266 -14.29 10.64 5.76
N LYS A 267 -15.44 11.22 6.15
CA LYS A 267 -15.76 11.55 7.55
C LYS A 267 -15.84 10.32 8.44
N ASP A 268 -16.17 9.17 7.87
CA ASP A 268 -16.23 7.87 8.52
C ASP A 268 -14.97 7.00 8.30
N TRP A 269 -13.83 7.64 8.00
CA TRP A 269 -12.56 6.93 7.82
C TRP A 269 -12.07 6.27 9.10
N TYR A 270 -12.32 6.92 10.23
CA TYR A 270 -12.04 6.46 11.59
C TYR A 270 -13.32 6.45 12.42
N HIS A 271 -13.35 5.61 13.46
CA HIS A 271 -14.34 5.76 14.51
C HIS A 271 -13.95 6.94 15.42
N VAL A 272 -14.76 8.00 15.38
CA VAL A 272 -14.52 9.25 16.13
C VAL A 272 -15.53 9.36 17.27
N PHE A 273 -15.02 9.76 18.44
CA PHE A 273 -15.80 9.96 19.65
C PHE A 273 -15.62 11.40 20.14
N ASP A 274 -16.62 11.95 20.84
CA ASP A 274 -16.54 13.30 21.44
C ASP A 274 -15.39 13.42 22.45
N THR A 275 -15.06 12.34 23.12
CA THR A 275 -13.92 12.20 24.03
C THR A 275 -13.25 10.86 23.76
N TYR A 276 -11.98 10.73 24.10
CA TYR A 276 -11.27 9.46 23.98
C TYR A 276 -12.09 8.32 24.58
N THR A 277 -12.36 7.34 23.76
CA THR A 277 -13.07 6.11 24.13
C THR A 277 -12.22 4.92 23.70
N GLY A 278 -11.56 4.31 24.67
CA GLY A 278 -10.78 3.09 24.41
C GLY A 278 -11.66 1.86 24.25
N SER A 279 -11.18 0.89 23.44
CA SER A 279 -11.81 -0.42 23.36
C SER A 279 -11.85 -1.07 24.74
N ASN A 280 -12.97 -1.69 25.08
CA ASN A 280 -13.11 -2.41 26.36
C ASN A 280 -12.40 -3.77 26.37
N ILE A 281 -11.97 -4.30 25.20
CA ILE A 281 -11.23 -5.56 24.98
C ILE A 281 -11.74 -6.71 25.90
N VAL A 282 -13.03 -6.89 25.97
CA VAL A 282 -13.62 -7.95 26.79
C VAL A 282 -14.14 -9.07 25.89
N PHE A 283 -13.32 -10.11 25.71
CA PHE A 283 -13.68 -11.25 24.85
C PHE A 283 -15.05 -11.87 25.18
N SER A 284 -15.46 -11.84 26.45
CA SER A 284 -16.78 -12.32 26.86
C SER A 284 -17.93 -11.52 26.23
N THR A 285 -17.71 -10.27 25.86
CA THR A 285 -18.76 -9.45 25.22
C THR A 285 -19.22 -10.03 23.89
N ASN A 286 -18.31 -10.53 23.06
CA ASN A 286 -18.66 -11.18 21.78
C ASN A 286 -19.29 -12.57 21.97
N MET A 287 -19.06 -13.21 23.10
CA MET A 287 -19.60 -14.55 23.40
C MET A 287 -20.93 -14.50 24.17
N ASP A 288 -21.28 -13.36 24.73
CA ASP A 288 -22.52 -13.19 25.48
C ASP A 288 -23.67 -12.78 24.54
N PRO A 289 -24.69 -13.66 24.34
CA PRO A 289 -25.82 -13.34 23.47
C PRO A 289 -26.70 -12.20 24.04
N ASN A 290 -26.48 -11.80 25.30
CA ASN A 290 -27.19 -10.71 25.98
C ASN A 290 -26.30 -9.47 26.15
N ALA A 291 -25.12 -9.44 25.55
CA ALA A 291 -24.25 -8.26 25.60
C ALA A 291 -24.99 -7.01 25.12
N SER A 292 -24.74 -5.88 25.77
CA SER A 292 -25.32 -4.62 25.33
C SER A 292 -24.75 -4.21 23.97
N LYS A 293 -25.58 -3.63 23.12
CA LYS A 293 -25.13 -3.09 21.84
C LYS A 293 -24.05 -2.01 21.99
N LYS A 294 -24.07 -1.26 23.10
CA LYS A 294 -23.07 -0.27 23.40
C LYS A 294 -21.71 -0.92 23.70
N ASP A 295 -21.70 -2.00 24.47
CA ASP A 295 -20.45 -2.69 24.80
C ASP A 295 -19.83 -3.35 23.58
N LEU A 296 -20.66 -3.97 22.73
CA LEU A 296 -20.24 -4.50 21.43
C LEU A 296 -19.64 -3.40 20.55
N TYR A 297 -20.33 -2.27 20.42
CA TYR A 297 -19.84 -1.14 19.62
C TYR A 297 -18.51 -0.58 20.17
N ILE A 298 -18.37 -0.42 21.50
CA ILE A 298 -17.12 0.04 22.09
C ILE A 298 -15.99 -0.97 21.91
N GLN A 299 -16.30 -2.26 21.93
CA GLN A 299 -15.31 -3.29 21.69
C GLN A 299 -14.78 -3.25 20.24
N GLU A 300 -15.68 -3.06 19.28
CA GLU A 300 -15.37 -3.10 17.84
C GLU A 300 -14.80 -1.78 17.32
N SER A 301 -15.18 -0.65 17.92
CA SER A 301 -14.91 0.69 17.39
C SER A 301 -14.08 1.56 18.32
N GLY A 302 -13.85 1.12 19.58
CA GLY A 302 -13.05 1.87 20.55
C GLY A 302 -11.57 1.85 20.18
N TRP A 303 -10.89 2.97 20.41
CA TRP A 303 -9.47 3.11 20.11
C TRP A 303 -8.63 2.17 20.95
N PHE A 304 -7.55 1.63 20.36
CA PHE A 304 -6.62 0.78 21.08
C PHE A 304 -5.88 1.57 22.17
N ASP A 305 -5.40 2.75 21.82
CA ASP A 305 -4.71 3.71 22.70
C ASP A 305 -5.01 5.13 22.25
N THR A 306 -4.66 6.14 23.04
CA THR A 306 -4.78 7.57 22.68
C THR A 306 -3.98 7.94 21.44
N SER A 307 -2.94 7.19 21.13
CA SER A 307 -2.08 7.34 19.95
C SER A 307 -2.39 6.37 18.80
N MET A 308 -3.39 5.50 18.96
CA MET A 308 -3.76 4.45 18.00
C MET A 308 -5.26 4.51 17.71
N VAL A 309 -5.61 5.26 16.68
CA VAL A 309 -6.97 5.60 16.29
C VAL A 309 -7.60 4.44 15.54
N ASP A 310 -8.78 4.01 15.96
CA ASP A 310 -9.49 2.88 15.36
C ASP A 310 -9.98 3.18 13.93
N MET A 311 -9.71 2.26 13.00
CA MET A 311 -10.05 2.40 11.61
C MET A 311 -11.41 1.78 11.30
N ASN A 312 -12.24 2.49 10.55
CA ASN A 312 -13.55 2.00 10.15
C ASN A 312 -13.46 1.10 8.91
N LEU A 313 -13.30 -0.20 9.12
CA LEU A 313 -13.28 -1.19 8.03
C LEU A 313 -14.68 -1.45 7.41
N ASP A 314 -15.76 -0.90 7.96
CA ASP A 314 -17.07 -0.89 7.30
C ASP A 314 -17.11 0.09 6.12
N ASN A 315 -16.18 1.07 6.08
CA ASN A 315 -16.00 1.91 4.91
C ASN A 315 -15.38 1.07 3.77
N PRO A 316 -16.07 0.91 2.61
CA PRO A 316 -15.63 0.01 1.55
C PRO A 316 -14.31 0.43 0.89
N PHE A 317 -13.94 1.70 0.93
CA PHE A 317 -12.66 2.20 0.42
C PHE A 317 -11.53 1.86 1.37
N MET A 318 -11.74 1.99 2.68
CA MET A 318 -10.79 1.58 3.71
C MET A 318 -10.53 0.07 3.63
N LEU A 319 -11.59 -0.73 3.60
CA LEU A 319 -11.47 -2.18 3.48
C LEU A 319 -10.69 -2.59 2.23
N LYS A 320 -11.02 -1.98 1.08
CA LYS A 320 -10.33 -2.28 -0.18
C LYS A 320 -8.86 -1.86 -0.16
N TYR A 321 -8.56 -0.71 0.43
CA TYR A 321 -7.20 -0.23 0.64
C TYR A 321 -6.35 -1.26 1.40
N PHE A 322 -6.84 -1.78 2.53
CA PHE A 322 -6.13 -2.79 3.32
C PHE A 322 -6.01 -4.14 2.63
N GLN A 323 -7.00 -4.56 1.88
CA GLN A 323 -6.90 -5.77 1.07
C GLN A 323 -5.79 -5.64 0.02
N GLN A 324 -5.70 -4.49 -0.66
CA GLN A 324 -4.65 -4.22 -1.64
C GLN A 324 -3.29 -4.08 -0.99
N TRP A 325 -3.20 -3.42 0.15
CA TRP A 325 -1.99 -3.29 0.93
C TRP A 325 -1.39 -4.65 1.31
N ALA A 326 -2.20 -5.56 1.86
CA ALA A 326 -1.74 -6.91 2.19
C ALA A 326 -1.24 -7.68 0.97
N ILE A 327 -1.97 -7.58 -0.16
CA ILE A 327 -1.56 -8.21 -1.42
C ILE A 327 -0.27 -7.58 -1.95
N TRP A 328 -0.13 -6.27 -1.84
CA TRP A 328 1.04 -5.56 -2.34
C TRP A 328 2.32 -6.06 -1.67
N TRP A 329 2.34 -6.17 -0.34
CA TRP A 329 3.50 -6.70 0.39
C TRP A 329 3.78 -8.18 0.09
N ILE A 330 2.75 -8.96 -0.21
CA ILE A 330 2.93 -10.37 -0.62
C ILE A 330 3.57 -10.47 -2.01
N GLU A 331 3.21 -9.59 -2.92
CA GLU A 331 3.69 -9.63 -4.31
C GLU A 331 5.02 -8.87 -4.51
N TRP A 332 5.28 -7.87 -3.68
CA TRP A 332 6.50 -7.06 -3.71
C TRP A 332 7.75 -7.88 -3.37
#